data_76fc0673c8d1269b878391e9d15a9595
#
_entry.id   76fc0673c8d1269b878391e9d15a9595
#
_cell.length_a   1.000
_cell.length_b   1.000
_cell.length_c   1.000
_cell.angle_alpha   90.00
_cell.angle_beta   90.00
_cell.angle_gamma   90.00
#
_symmetry.space_group_name_H-M   'P 1'
#
loop_
_entity.id
_entity.type
_entity.pdbx_description
1 polymer ?
#
loop_
_entity_poly.entity_id
_entity_poly.type
_entity_poly.pdbx_seq_one_letter_code
_entity_poly.pdbx_strand_id
1 'polypeptide(L)'
;MRVCTIPNVLGMVFATNEAAFMAGYLAAGMTQTGVVGTFGGIHIPPVTGFMDGFYYGVAYHNSQKGTSVQVLGWNPESKDGLFTGNFESLDDGRAFAQNLYDEGADIVMPVAGPVGLGSAALAAELGTEALKIIGVDADQTQ
;
A
#
# COMPACT_ATOMS: atom_id res chain seq x y z
N MET A 1 11.58 17.77 8.03
CA MET A 1 10.71 17.20 9.07
C MET A 1 11.00 17.90 10.40
N ARG A 2 9.99 18.49 11.05
CA ARG A 2 10.23 19.10 12.37
C ARG A 2 10.27 17.99 13.41
N VAL A 3 11.44 17.78 14.02
CA VAL A 3 11.56 16.95 15.21
C VAL A 3 10.75 17.63 16.33
N CYS A 4 9.87 16.88 16.98
CA CYS A 4 9.09 17.38 18.10
C CYS A 4 10.06 17.80 19.22
N THR A 5 10.07 19.09 19.58
CA THR A 5 10.98 19.63 20.61
C THR A 5 10.35 19.63 22.02
N ILE A 6 9.46 18.69 22.28
CA ILE A 6 8.88 18.51 23.62
C ILE A 6 9.92 17.77 24.50
N PRO A 7 10.31 18.30 25.69
CA PRO A 7 11.46 17.80 26.42
C PRO A 7 11.43 16.34 26.87
N ASN A 8 10.26 15.72 26.94
CA ASN A 8 10.06 14.34 27.37
C ASN A 8 9.48 13.44 26.25
N VAL A 9 9.62 13.86 24.99
CA VAL A 9 9.16 13.09 23.83
C VAL A 9 10.34 12.82 22.90
N LEU A 10 10.57 11.54 22.59
CA LEU A 10 11.50 11.09 21.55
C LEU A 10 10.69 10.63 20.34
N GLY A 11 10.75 11.41 19.26
CA GLY A 11 10.17 11.01 17.98
C GLY A 11 11.07 10.01 17.25
N MET A 12 10.52 8.86 16.87
CA MET A 12 11.19 7.90 16.00
C MET A 12 10.65 8.02 14.58
N VAL A 13 11.56 8.09 13.62
CA VAL A 13 11.23 8.15 12.19
C VAL A 13 11.86 6.96 11.49
N PHE A 14 11.05 6.27 10.70
CA PHE A 14 11.48 5.09 9.94
C PHE A 14 11.54 5.41 8.45
N ALA A 15 12.47 4.79 7.73
CA ALA A 15 12.59 4.90 6.28
C ALA A 15 11.56 3.97 5.58
N THR A 16 10.27 4.22 5.85
CA THR A 16 9.16 3.39 5.38
C THR A 16 9.07 3.32 3.87
N ASN A 17 9.47 4.39 3.19
CA ASN A 17 9.54 4.45 1.73
C ASN A 17 10.56 3.45 1.14
N GLU A 18 11.65 3.13 1.83
CA GLU A 18 12.64 2.15 1.35
C GLU A 18 12.07 0.73 1.40
N ALA A 19 11.41 0.35 2.50
CA ALA A 19 10.74 -0.93 2.62
C ALA A 19 9.59 -1.06 1.60
N ALA A 20 8.78 -0.02 1.46
CA ALA A 20 7.69 0.02 0.49
C ALA A 20 8.18 -0.01 -0.96
N PHE A 21 9.35 0.56 -1.26
CA PHE A 21 9.99 0.46 -2.57
C PHE A 21 10.29 -1.01 -2.91
N MET A 22 10.87 -1.76 -1.98
CA MET A 22 11.13 -3.19 -2.18
C MET A 22 9.83 -3.98 -2.37
N ALA A 23 8.78 -3.65 -1.60
CA ALA A 23 7.47 -4.27 -1.74
C ALA A 23 6.84 -3.97 -3.12
N GLY A 24 6.93 -2.75 -3.61
CA GLY A 24 6.47 -2.36 -4.95
C GLY A 24 7.22 -3.07 -6.07
N TYR A 25 8.54 -3.17 -5.93
CA TYR A 25 9.37 -3.93 -6.89
C TYR A 25 8.96 -5.40 -6.94
N LEU A 26 8.77 -6.02 -5.79
CA LEU A 26 8.31 -7.41 -5.68
C LEU A 26 6.91 -7.58 -6.27
N ALA A 27 5.96 -6.71 -5.92
CA ALA A 27 4.60 -6.74 -6.45
C ALA A 27 4.58 -6.67 -7.98
N ALA A 28 5.38 -5.77 -8.57
CA ALA A 28 5.50 -5.66 -10.01
C ALA A 28 6.05 -6.93 -10.68
N GLY A 29 6.93 -7.65 -9.99
CA GLY A 29 7.47 -8.93 -10.49
C GLY A 29 6.52 -10.12 -10.32
N MET A 30 5.55 -10.02 -9.41
CA MET A 30 4.64 -11.11 -9.06
C MET A 30 3.24 -10.98 -9.66
N THR A 31 2.83 -9.78 -10.03
CA THR A 31 1.48 -9.55 -10.61
C THR A 31 1.26 -10.39 -11.87
N GLN A 32 0.07 -10.94 -11.99
CA GLN A 32 -0.37 -11.69 -13.18
C GLN A 32 -1.20 -10.82 -14.11
N THR A 33 -1.89 -9.81 -13.56
CA THR A 33 -2.73 -8.89 -14.33
C THR A 33 -1.96 -7.70 -14.90
N GLY A 34 -0.78 -7.41 -14.35
CA GLY A 34 -0.03 -6.18 -14.65
C GLY A 34 -0.59 -4.95 -13.94
N VAL A 35 -1.47 -5.12 -12.97
CA VAL A 35 -2.08 -4.04 -12.20
C VAL A 35 -1.93 -4.33 -10.71
N VAL A 36 -1.38 -3.38 -9.98
CA VAL A 36 -1.26 -3.43 -8.51
C VAL A 36 -1.91 -2.20 -7.91
N GLY A 37 -2.28 -2.26 -6.65
CA GLY A 37 -2.99 -1.16 -5.99
C GLY A 37 -2.43 -0.80 -4.63
N THR A 38 -2.69 0.42 -4.19
CA THR A 38 -2.44 0.87 -2.82
C THR A 38 -3.51 1.88 -2.41
N PHE A 39 -3.77 1.97 -1.12
CA PHE A 39 -4.58 3.03 -0.53
C PHE A 39 -4.08 3.33 0.88
N GLY A 40 -4.38 4.52 1.37
CA GLY A 40 -4.00 4.95 2.71
C GLY A 40 -5.16 4.99 3.69
N GLY A 41 -4.86 5.07 4.98
CA GLY A 41 -5.83 5.42 6.01
C GLY A 41 -6.14 6.91 5.98
N ILE A 42 -5.22 7.73 6.46
CA ILE A 42 -5.35 9.20 6.47
C ILE A 42 -4.19 9.79 5.67
N HIS A 43 -4.46 10.89 4.96
CA HIS A 43 -3.44 11.60 4.17
C HIS A 43 -2.45 12.34 5.08
N ILE A 44 -1.45 11.60 5.58
CA ILE A 44 -0.36 12.13 6.43
C ILE A 44 0.99 11.64 5.90
N PRO A 45 2.10 12.36 6.17
CA PRO A 45 3.40 12.04 5.61
C PRO A 45 3.89 10.59 5.81
N PRO A 46 3.70 9.94 6.96
CA PRO A 46 4.08 8.54 7.10
C PRO A 46 3.35 7.62 6.11
N VAL A 47 2.05 7.83 5.89
CA VAL A 47 1.22 7.05 4.96
C VAL A 47 1.62 7.32 3.52
N THR A 48 1.71 8.57 3.12
CA THR A 48 2.09 8.93 1.74
C THR A 48 3.52 8.51 1.39
N GLY A 49 4.42 8.46 2.39
CA GLY A 49 5.77 7.93 2.22
C GLY A 49 5.81 6.45 1.84
N PHE A 50 4.95 5.60 2.43
CA PHE A 50 4.76 4.21 1.99
C PHE A 50 4.24 4.14 0.55
N MET A 51 3.21 4.93 0.23
CA MET A 51 2.57 4.92 -1.09
C MET A 51 3.54 5.41 -2.17
N ASP A 52 4.35 6.43 -1.89
CA ASP A 52 5.44 6.88 -2.76
C ASP A 52 6.46 5.75 -3.01
N GLY A 53 6.95 5.13 -1.94
CA GLY A 53 7.90 4.03 -2.03
C GLY A 53 7.37 2.90 -2.91
N PHE A 54 6.15 2.46 -2.66
CA PHE A 54 5.50 1.41 -3.44
C PHE A 54 5.41 1.76 -4.92
N TYR A 55 4.92 2.96 -5.25
CA TYR A 55 4.84 3.44 -6.63
C TYR A 55 6.20 3.44 -7.34
N TYR A 56 7.22 4.03 -6.70
CA TYR A 56 8.54 4.10 -7.29
C TYR A 56 9.23 2.74 -7.40
N GLY A 57 8.93 1.79 -6.51
CA GLY A 57 9.39 0.40 -6.63
C GLY A 57 8.83 -0.27 -7.89
N VAL A 58 7.54 -0.10 -8.17
CA VAL A 58 6.90 -0.59 -9.41
C VAL A 58 7.50 0.09 -10.63
N ALA A 59 7.63 1.42 -10.61
CA ALA A 59 8.22 2.18 -11.72
C ALA A 59 9.67 1.74 -12.02
N TYR A 60 10.44 1.49 -10.97
CA TYR A 60 11.81 0.99 -11.11
C TYR A 60 11.84 -0.42 -11.73
N HIS A 61 10.97 -1.34 -11.27
CA HIS A 61 10.84 -2.65 -11.90
C HIS A 61 10.52 -2.53 -13.39
N ASN A 62 9.56 -1.69 -13.75
CA ASN A 62 9.20 -1.45 -15.15
C ASN A 62 10.41 -1.00 -15.97
N SER A 63 11.21 -0.06 -15.45
CA SER A 63 12.42 0.43 -16.13
C SER A 63 13.50 -0.65 -16.29
N GLN A 64 13.67 -1.52 -15.30
CA GLN A 64 14.70 -2.57 -15.32
C GLN A 64 14.31 -3.79 -16.17
N LYS A 65 13.03 -4.12 -16.20
CA LYS A 65 12.52 -5.34 -16.85
C LYS A 65 11.77 -5.09 -18.17
N GLY A 66 11.56 -3.83 -18.54
CA GLY A 66 10.80 -3.47 -19.74
C GLY A 66 9.32 -3.83 -19.65
N THR A 67 8.75 -3.84 -18.43
CA THR A 67 7.34 -4.08 -18.16
C THR A 67 6.54 -2.79 -18.09
N SER A 68 5.22 -2.88 -17.98
CA SER A 68 4.29 -1.74 -17.92
C SER A 68 3.25 -1.94 -16.82
N VAL A 69 3.67 -2.42 -15.65
CA VAL A 69 2.78 -2.61 -14.51
C VAL A 69 2.22 -1.26 -14.05
N GLN A 70 0.90 -1.21 -13.85
CA GLN A 70 0.19 -0.01 -13.41
C GLN A 70 -0.01 -0.02 -11.90
N VAL A 71 0.03 1.16 -11.29
CA VAL A 71 -0.31 1.36 -9.87
C VAL A 71 -1.61 2.14 -9.77
N LEU A 72 -2.62 1.54 -9.14
CA LEU A 72 -3.89 2.20 -8.82
C LEU A 72 -3.85 2.76 -7.41
N GLY A 73 -4.64 3.80 -7.18
CA GLY A 73 -4.90 4.36 -5.85
C GLY A 73 -3.87 5.37 -5.34
N TRP A 74 -2.82 5.68 -6.11
CA TRP A 74 -1.85 6.72 -5.75
C TRP A 74 -1.20 7.38 -6.97
N ASN A 75 -1.11 8.70 -6.91
CA ASN A 75 -0.34 9.51 -7.87
C ASN A 75 0.71 10.33 -7.10
N PRO A 76 2.01 10.03 -7.22
CA PRO A 76 3.05 10.72 -6.47
C PRO A 76 3.33 12.15 -6.95
N GLU A 77 2.93 12.52 -8.17
CA GLU A 77 3.13 13.87 -8.72
C GLU A 77 2.13 14.85 -8.13
N SER A 78 0.84 14.50 -8.14
CA SER A 78 -0.23 15.32 -7.57
C SER A 78 -0.37 15.15 -6.05
N LYS A 79 0.26 14.10 -5.46
CA LYS A 79 0.06 13.69 -4.06
C LYS A 79 -1.40 13.39 -3.74
N ASP A 80 -2.11 12.82 -4.69
CA ASP A 80 -3.51 12.46 -4.57
C ASP A 80 -3.71 10.94 -4.72
N GLY A 81 -4.73 10.41 -4.07
CA GLY A 81 -5.00 8.98 -4.09
C GLY A 81 -6.20 8.58 -3.24
N LEU A 82 -6.30 7.28 -3.01
CA LEU A 82 -7.39 6.68 -2.25
C LEU A 82 -7.06 6.66 -0.75
N PHE A 83 -7.96 7.19 0.07
CA PHE A 83 -7.85 7.20 1.53
C PHE A 83 -9.18 6.84 2.18
N THR A 84 -9.16 5.93 3.15
CA THR A 84 -10.36 5.52 3.89
C THR A 84 -10.84 6.57 4.91
N GLY A 85 -9.97 7.51 5.27
CA GLY A 85 -10.23 8.54 6.27
C GLY A 85 -10.09 8.05 7.73
N ASN A 86 -9.68 6.81 7.94
CA ASN A 86 -9.53 6.21 9.27
C ASN A 86 -8.46 5.10 9.30
N PHE A 87 -8.20 4.54 10.50
CA PHE A 87 -7.31 3.39 10.71
C PHE A 87 -8.00 2.22 11.43
N GLU A 88 -9.33 2.18 11.47
CA GLU A 88 -10.07 1.25 12.33
C GLU A 88 -11.07 0.38 11.57
N SER A 89 -11.69 0.90 10.51
CA SER A 89 -12.78 0.24 9.79
C SER A 89 -12.29 -0.90 8.88
N LEU A 90 -12.54 -2.12 9.29
CA LEU A 90 -12.31 -3.32 8.46
C LEU A 90 -13.20 -3.34 7.21
N ASP A 91 -14.42 -2.83 7.32
CA ASP A 91 -15.36 -2.77 6.20
C ASP A 91 -14.85 -1.84 5.10
N ASP A 92 -14.25 -0.70 5.47
CA ASP A 92 -13.61 0.19 4.50
C ASP A 92 -12.40 -0.49 3.83
N GLY A 93 -11.57 -1.19 4.60
CA GLY A 93 -10.44 -1.93 4.06
C GLY A 93 -10.86 -2.99 3.04
N ARG A 94 -11.96 -3.69 3.32
CA ARG A 94 -12.56 -4.64 2.40
C ARG A 94 -13.08 -3.93 1.14
N ALA A 95 -13.85 -2.85 1.30
CA ALA A 95 -14.47 -2.14 0.19
C ALA A 95 -13.42 -1.52 -0.76
N PHE A 96 -12.37 -0.90 -0.21
CA PHE A 96 -11.30 -0.32 -1.02
C PHE A 96 -10.48 -1.39 -1.76
N ALA A 97 -10.17 -2.51 -1.12
CA ALA A 97 -9.51 -3.63 -1.78
C ALA A 97 -10.38 -4.25 -2.87
N GLN A 98 -11.71 -4.37 -2.64
CA GLN A 98 -12.65 -4.86 -3.66
C GLN A 98 -12.68 -3.94 -4.87
N ASN A 99 -12.77 -2.62 -4.67
CA ASN A 99 -12.75 -1.66 -5.77
C ASN A 99 -11.48 -1.77 -6.61
N LEU A 100 -10.31 -1.86 -5.97
CA LEU A 100 -9.04 -2.04 -6.67
C LEU A 100 -8.98 -3.38 -7.42
N TYR A 101 -9.50 -4.45 -6.82
CA TYR A 101 -9.60 -5.76 -7.47
C TYR A 101 -10.51 -5.72 -8.68
N ASP A 102 -11.68 -5.07 -8.59
CA ASP A 102 -12.63 -4.91 -9.69
C ASP A 102 -12.03 -4.08 -10.85
N GLU A 103 -11.07 -3.19 -10.55
CA GLU A 103 -10.28 -2.44 -11.53
C GLU A 103 -9.08 -3.25 -12.08
N GLY A 104 -8.89 -4.48 -11.63
CA GLY A 104 -7.90 -5.42 -12.15
C GLY A 104 -6.65 -5.61 -11.30
N ALA A 105 -6.54 -4.97 -10.14
CA ALA A 105 -5.40 -5.18 -9.26
C ALA A 105 -5.46 -6.58 -8.61
N ASP A 106 -4.39 -7.34 -8.76
CA ASP A 106 -4.24 -8.66 -8.12
C ASP A 106 -3.29 -8.65 -6.91
N ILE A 107 -2.65 -7.51 -6.65
CA ILE A 107 -1.84 -7.27 -5.46
C ILE A 107 -2.17 -5.88 -4.91
N VAL A 108 -2.52 -5.80 -3.63
CA VAL A 108 -2.88 -4.54 -2.96
C VAL A 108 -2.05 -4.36 -1.69
N MET A 109 -1.53 -3.15 -1.49
CA MET A 109 -0.85 -2.73 -0.26
C MET A 109 -1.68 -1.68 0.48
N PRO A 110 -2.50 -2.08 1.48
CA PRO A 110 -3.23 -1.16 2.33
C PRO A 110 -2.27 -0.47 3.32
N VAL A 111 -2.12 0.84 3.22
CA VAL A 111 -1.31 1.63 4.15
C VAL A 111 -2.21 2.26 5.21
N ALA A 112 -2.88 1.43 5.97
CA ALA A 112 -3.97 1.84 6.86
C ALA A 112 -4.04 1.04 8.18
N GLY A 113 -2.92 0.44 8.61
CA GLY A 113 -2.86 -0.33 9.86
C GLY A 113 -3.94 -1.42 9.92
N PRO A 114 -4.76 -1.50 11.00
CA PRO A 114 -5.80 -2.52 11.17
C PRO A 114 -6.84 -2.60 10.05
N VAL A 115 -7.10 -1.51 9.33
CA VAL A 115 -8.00 -1.48 8.16
C VAL A 115 -7.58 -2.51 7.10
N GLY A 116 -6.28 -2.74 6.95
CA GLY A 116 -5.72 -3.75 6.03
C GLY A 116 -6.17 -5.18 6.32
N LEU A 117 -6.60 -5.50 7.55
CA LEU A 117 -7.16 -6.81 7.88
C LEU A 117 -8.48 -7.08 7.14
N GLY A 118 -9.28 -6.04 6.85
CA GLY A 118 -10.47 -6.16 6.01
C GLY A 118 -10.11 -6.55 4.57
N SER A 119 -9.02 -5.99 4.04
CA SER A 119 -8.48 -6.38 2.72
C SER A 119 -7.97 -7.84 2.73
N ALA A 120 -7.29 -8.25 3.81
CA ALA A 120 -6.82 -9.62 3.95
C ALA A 120 -7.97 -10.63 4.04
N ALA A 121 -9.06 -10.28 4.73
CA ALA A 121 -10.27 -11.11 4.77
C ALA A 121 -10.88 -11.29 3.37
N LEU A 122 -10.94 -10.24 2.56
CA LEU A 122 -11.37 -10.34 1.16
C LEU A 122 -10.46 -11.27 0.36
N ALA A 123 -9.15 -11.12 0.49
CA ALA A 123 -8.20 -11.98 -0.21
C ALA A 123 -8.34 -13.46 0.17
N ALA A 124 -8.61 -13.74 1.46
CA ALA A 124 -8.86 -15.10 1.93
C ALA A 124 -10.14 -15.71 1.32
N GLU A 125 -11.17 -14.90 1.09
CA GLU A 125 -12.41 -15.36 0.45
C GLU A 125 -12.24 -15.60 -1.06
N LEU A 126 -11.52 -14.70 -1.76
CA LEU A 126 -11.29 -14.80 -3.20
C LEU A 126 -10.26 -15.88 -3.56
N GLY A 127 -9.36 -16.19 -2.63
CA GLY A 127 -8.25 -17.12 -2.82
C GLY A 127 -6.94 -16.42 -3.21
N THR A 128 -5.83 -17.03 -2.81
CA THR A 128 -4.47 -16.47 -2.94
C THR A 128 -4.00 -16.22 -4.38
N GLU A 129 -4.63 -16.88 -5.35
CA GLU A 129 -4.34 -16.68 -6.77
C GLU A 129 -5.08 -15.46 -7.34
N ALA A 130 -6.22 -15.08 -6.74
CA ALA A 130 -7.03 -13.96 -7.21
C ALA A 130 -6.53 -12.62 -6.66
N LEU A 131 -6.26 -12.55 -5.35
CA LEU A 131 -5.84 -11.32 -4.68
C LEU A 131 -4.78 -11.61 -3.60
N LYS A 132 -3.73 -10.82 -3.58
CA LYS A 132 -2.66 -10.87 -2.58
C LYS A 132 -2.59 -9.52 -1.84
N ILE A 133 -2.35 -9.57 -0.54
CA ILE A 133 -2.23 -8.38 0.30
C ILE A 133 -0.81 -8.26 0.84
N ILE A 134 -0.26 -7.05 0.78
CA ILE A 134 1.00 -6.70 1.43
C ILE A 134 0.66 -5.93 2.70
N GLY A 135 0.93 -6.53 3.87
CA GLY A 135 0.73 -5.90 5.17
C GLY A 135 1.76 -4.82 5.48
N VAL A 136 1.43 -3.91 6.40
CA VAL A 136 2.31 -2.85 6.88
C VAL A 136 2.41 -2.86 8.41
N ASP A 137 3.44 -2.24 8.96
CA ASP A 137 3.71 -1.96 10.37
C ASP A 137 4.04 -3.19 11.23
N ALA A 138 3.31 -4.26 11.12
CA ALA A 138 3.47 -5.48 11.93
C ALA A 138 3.21 -6.73 11.08
N ASP A 139 3.56 -7.89 11.62
CA ASP A 139 3.18 -9.18 11.03
C ASP A 139 1.65 -9.36 11.12
N GLN A 140 1.00 -9.39 9.97
CA GLN A 140 -0.45 -9.52 9.81
C GLN A 140 -0.86 -10.90 9.27
N THR A 141 0.02 -11.90 9.36
CA THR A 141 -0.20 -13.26 8.82
C THR A 141 -0.99 -14.19 9.75
N GLN A 142 -1.62 -13.66 10.82
CA GLN A 142 -2.36 -14.46 11.80
C GLN A 142 -3.83 -14.62 11.42
#